data_4a5829c1129478e7479a29e1a1ab6a46
#
_entry.id   4a5829c1129478e7479a29e1a1ab6a46
#
_cell.length_a   1.000
_cell.length_b   1.000
_cell.length_c   1.000
_cell.angle_alpha   90.00
_cell.angle_beta   90.00
_cell.angle_gamma   90.00
#
_symmetry.space_group_name_H-M   'P 1'
#
loop_
_entity.id
_entity.type
_entity.pdbx_description
1 polymer ?
#
loop_
_entity_poly.entity_id
_entity_poly.type
_entity_poly.pdbx_seq_one_letter_code
_entity_poly.pdbx_strand_id
1 'polypeptide(L)'
;SHEEIEFNRAADHLLLSDPGAFFEGLLESYNTDKFSLEKDWLAKNIEERKKWVTASVNNLVETTNSPAWSGGKIHPLELSLSVQKCMTDHDILVFDGGNTHFWSEIAVNIMASNGLALSQIMHPGSYSMLGVGVSFALSAKRLNKDKTIVLISGDGAFLSGGLSIETAFQENLPIVIIIDNNGGLDCISQQQERLFKDGSHFATDFRDIPFHGMFEGMGGYGELVTHKDDIQGAVRRAIDSGKPACVNIKTKGVISPIVAATSDKRDKLL
;
A
#
# COMPACT_ATOMS: atom_id res chain seq x y z
N SER A 1 0.83 -28.74 0.00
CA SER A 1 0.83 -29.90 -0.88
C SER A 1 2.23 -30.55 -0.90
N HIS A 2 2.34 -31.79 -1.37
CA HIS A 2 3.65 -32.44 -1.55
C HIS A 2 4.55 -31.71 -2.54
N GLU A 3 3.97 -31.03 -3.50
CA GLU A 3 4.69 -30.32 -4.58
C GLU A 3 5.31 -28.99 -4.09
N GLU A 4 4.81 -28.44 -2.99
CA GLU A 4 5.28 -27.15 -2.44
C GLU A 4 6.29 -27.33 -1.30
N ILE A 5 6.46 -28.56 -0.83
CA ILE A 5 7.44 -28.87 0.21
C ILE A 5 8.85 -28.58 -0.32
N GLU A 6 9.60 -27.76 0.40
CA GLU A 6 10.98 -27.37 0.07
C GLU A 6 11.16 -26.59 -1.25
N PHE A 7 10.08 -26.09 -1.84
CA PHE A 7 10.15 -25.37 -3.13
C PHE A 7 11.15 -24.20 -3.11
N ASN A 8 11.19 -23.42 -2.04
CA ASN A 8 12.05 -22.24 -1.94
C ASN A 8 13.23 -22.41 -0.96
N ARG A 9 13.12 -23.29 0.02
CA ARG A 9 14.10 -23.47 1.08
C ARG A 9 13.91 -24.81 1.74
N ALA A 10 15.03 -25.50 2.05
CA ALA A 10 15.00 -26.67 2.90
C ALA A 10 14.47 -26.31 4.29
N ALA A 11 13.57 -27.14 4.82
CA ALA A 11 13.01 -26.97 6.16
C ALA A 11 13.68 -27.94 7.14
N ASP A 12 13.88 -27.49 8.36
CA ASP A 12 14.43 -28.36 9.41
C ASP A 12 13.44 -29.47 9.82
N HIS A 13 12.14 -29.15 9.76
CA HIS A 13 11.04 -30.07 10.01
C HIS A 13 9.93 -29.88 9.00
N LEU A 14 9.51 -30.97 8.38
CA LEU A 14 8.42 -30.99 7.40
C LEU A 14 7.20 -31.70 7.98
N LEU A 15 6.07 -31.01 7.97
CA LEU A 15 4.80 -31.57 8.41
C LEU A 15 3.76 -31.39 7.32
N LEU A 16 3.32 -32.52 6.74
CA LEU A 16 2.20 -32.54 5.81
C LEU A 16 0.92 -32.89 6.56
N SER A 17 0.10 -31.90 6.83
CA SER A 17 -1.09 -32.05 7.63
C SER A 17 -2.14 -31.02 7.22
N ASP A 18 -3.40 -31.27 7.54
CA ASP A 18 -4.39 -30.21 7.63
C ASP A 18 -3.98 -29.23 8.73
N PRO A 19 -4.07 -27.90 8.51
CA PRO A 19 -3.67 -26.91 9.51
C PRO A 19 -4.43 -27.04 10.83
N GLY A 20 -5.72 -27.36 10.82
CA GLY A 20 -6.53 -27.56 12.03
C GLY A 20 -6.00 -28.75 12.84
N ALA A 21 -5.85 -29.92 12.19
CA ALA A 21 -5.32 -31.12 12.82
C ALA A 21 -3.89 -30.92 13.38
N PHE A 22 -3.04 -30.13 12.68
CA PHE A 22 -1.72 -29.76 13.17
C PHE A 22 -1.79 -28.96 14.47
N PHE A 23 -2.62 -27.92 14.51
CA PHE A 23 -2.75 -27.07 15.69
C PHE A 23 -3.40 -27.81 16.87
N GLU A 24 -4.38 -28.69 16.61
CA GLU A 24 -4.96 -29.56 17.63
C GLU A 24 -3.90 -30.46 18.26
N GLY A 25 -3.12 -31.18 17.44
CA GLY A 25 -2.03 -32.03 17.93
C GLY A 25 -0.93 -31.24 18.66
N LEU A 26 -0.64 -30.02 18.19
CA LEU A 26 0.31 -29.14 18.87
C LEU A 26 -0.19 -28.71 20.25
N LEU A 27 -1.47 -28.34 20.38
CA LEU A 27 -2.08 -27.97 21.64
C LEU A 27 -2.14 -29.14 22.63
N GLU A 28 -2.48 -30.35 22.15
CA GLU A 28 -2.45 -31.57 22.97
C GLU A 28 -1.04 -31.90 23.50
N SER A 29 -0.03 -31.63 22.66
CA SER A 29 1.38 -31.88 23.02
C SER A 29 2.00 -30.75 23.84
N TYR A 30 1.32 -29.60 23.94
CA TYR A 30 1.84 -28.42 24.59
C TYR A 30 1.87 -28.60 26.11
N ASN A 31 3.07 -28.58 26.65
CA ASN A 31 3.31 -28.61 28.11
C ASN A 31 4.02 -27.32 28.52
N THR A 32 3.31 -26.45 29.23
CA THR A 32 3.78 -25.14 29.67
C THR A 32 5.06 -25.22 30.51
N ASP A 33 5.28 -26.34 31.22
CA ASP A 33 6.44 -26.50 32.08
C ASP A 33 7.74 -26.78 31.32
N LYS A 34 7.64 -27.17 30.07
CA LYS A 34 8.78 -27.47 29.19
C LYS A 34 9.18 -26.32 28.26
N PHE A 35 8.34 -25.31 28.17
CA PHE A 35 8.59 -24.17 27.29
C PHE A 35 9.00 -22.95 28.10
N SER A 36 10.26 -22.55 27.99
CA SER A 36 10.70 -21.23 28.44
C SER A 36 10.66 -20.28 27.26
N LEU A 37 9.76 -19.30 27.28
CA LEU A 37 9.85 -18.17 26.36
C LEU A 37 11.11 -17.37 26.70
N GLU A 38 11.95 -17.07 25.71
CA GLU A 38 12.98 -16.03 25.87
C GLU A 38 12.29 -14.73 26.30
N LYS A 39 12.43 -14.38 27.57
CA LYS A 39 11.76 -13.19 28.15
C LYS A 39 12.09 -11.91 27.38
N ASP A 40 13.25 -11.86 26.76
CA ASP A 40 13.73 -10.69 26.03
C ASP A 40 13.37 -10.69 24.54
N TRP A 41 12.79 -11.77 23.99
CA TRP A 41 12.52 -11.88 22.56
C TRP A 41 11.59 -10.77 22.07
N LEU A 42 10.49 -10.54 22.78
CA LEU A 42 9.53 -9.50 22.42
C LEU A 42 10.15 -8.10 22.52
N ALA A 43 10.90 -7.84 23.59
CA ALA A 43 11.57 -6.56 23.80
C ALA A 43 12.61 -6.28 22.69
N LYS A 44 13.42 -7.27 22.33
CA LYS A 44 14.38 -7.17 21.21
C LYS A 44 13.68 -6.88 19.87
N ASN A 45 12.59 -7.59 19.58
CA ASN A 45 11.83 -7.37 18.33
C ASN A 45 11.18 -5.98 18.28
N ILE A 46 10.64 -5.50 19.39
CA ILE A 46 10.10 -4.13 19.49
C ILE A 46 11.21 -3.09 19.24
N GLU A 47 12.39 -3.30 19.81
CA GLU A 47 13.52 -2.39 19.65
C GLU A 47 14.02 -2.37 18.19
N GLU A 48 14.18 -3.54 17.56
CA GLU A 48 14.57 -3.63 16.15
C GLU A 48 13.51 -2.97 15.23
N ARG A 49 12.22 -3.17 15.53
CA ARG A 49 11.16 -2.50 14.79
C ARG A 49 11.23 -0.97 14.93
N LYS A 50 11.49 -0.45 16.13
CA LYS A 50 11.67 0.99 16.35
C LYS A 50 12.85 1.55 15.55
N LYS A 51 13.99 0.83 15.53
CA LYS A 51 15.15 1.21 14.72
C LYS A 51 14.81 1.27 13.24
N TRP A 52 14.10 0.27 12.73
CA TRP A 52 13.67 0.23 11.33
C TRP A 52 12.73 1.40 11.01
N VAL A 53 11.74 1.69 11.85
CA VAL A 53 10.82 2.83 11.69
C VAL A 53 11.59 4.14 11.64
N THR A 54 12.51 4.35 12.59
CA THR A 54 13.32 5.55 12.65
C THR A 54 14.19 5.70 11.38
N ALA A 55 14.84 4.64 10.94
CA ALA A 55 15.64 4.64 9.73
C ALA A 55 14.79 4.96 8.48
N SER A 56 13.59 4.41 8.39
CA SER A 56 12.66 4.64 7.26
C SER A 56 12.21 6.11 7.20
N VAL A 57 11.85 6.70 8.35
CA VAL A 57 11.46 8.11 8.41
C VAL A 57 12.64 9.04 8.11
N ASN A 58 13.82 8.75 8.66
CA ASN A 58 15.02 9.53 8.38
C ASN A 58 15.37 9.50 6.89
N ASN A 59 15.31 8.33 6.26
CA ASN A 59 15.54 8.19 4.83
C ASN A 59 14.55 9.02 3.99
N LEU A 60 13.27 9.05 4.37
CA LEU A 60 12.29 9.92 3.74
C LEU A 60 12.70 11.40 3.85
N VAL A 61 13.06 11.86 5.05
CA VAL A 61 13.46 13.24 5.30
C VAL A 61 14.73 13.60 4.51
N GLU A 62 15.75 12.75 4.54
CA GLU A 62 16.99 12.95 3.79
C GLU A 62 16.73 13.01 2.27
N THR A 63 15.91 12.09 1.75
CA THR A 63 15.56 12.05 0.34
C THR A 63 14.85 13.32 -0.10
N THR A 64 13.82 13.74 0.64
CA THR A 64 13.00 14.91 0.28
C THR A 64 13.72 16.24 0.49
N ASN A 65 14.73 16.29 1.35
CA ASN A 65 15.58 17.46 1.56
C ASN A 65 16.78 17.53 0.61
N SER A 66 17.02 16.48 -0.18
CA SER A 66 18.16 16.47 -1.09
C SER A 66 17.97 17.43 -2.28
N PRO A 67 19.05 18.03 -2.82
CA PRO A 67 18.96 18.86 -4.02
C PRO A 67 18.43 18.11 -5.26
N ALA A 68 18.57 16.78 -5.29
CA ALA A 68 18.01 15.93 -6.33
C ALA A 68 16.48 15.80 -6.25
N TRP A 69 15.88 16.14 -5.11
CA TRP A 69 14.43 16.21 -4.92
C TRP A 69 13.90 17.58 -5.33
N SER A 70 14.07 17.92 -6.61
CA SER A 70 13.66 19.24 -7.12
C SER A 70 12.17 19.28 -7.44
N GLY A 71 11.55 20.47 -7.27
CA GLY A 71 10.20 20.77 -7.77
C GLY A 71 9.05 20.49 -6.81
N GLY A 72 9.30 20.25 -5.51
CA GLY A 72 8.25 20.17 -4.49
C GLY A 72 7.29 18.98 -4.64
N LYS A 73 7.64 17.98 -5.45
CA LYS A 73 6.80 16.80 -5.65
C LYS A 73 6.71 15.98 -4.37
N ILE A 74 5.55 15.35 -4.17
CA ILE A 74 5.24 14.56 -2.98
C ILE A 74 5.86 13.17 -3.09
N HIS A 75 6.49 12.69 -2.01
CA HIS A 75 7.00 11.33 -1.92
C HIS A 75 5.85 10.34 -1.62
N PRO A 76 5.76 9.15 -2.27
CA PRO A 76 4.66 8.20 -2.05
C PRO A 76 4.52 7.75 -0.58
N LEU A 77 5.64 7.60 0.16
CA LEU A 77 5.56 7.31 1.59
C LEU A 77 4.93 8.47 2.38
N GLU A 78 5.25 9.71 2.04
CA GLU A 78 4.66 10.90 2.67
C GLU A 78 3.16 11.00 2.39
N LEU A 79 2.75 10.71 1.14
CA LEU A 79 1.33 10.58 0.78
C LEU A 79 0.65 9.56 1.70
N SER A 80 1.17 8.34 1.75
CA SER A 80 0.55 7.24 2.50
C SER A 80 0.50 7.51 4.00
N LEU A 81 1.56 8.08 4.59
CA LEU A 81 1.58 8.49 6.00
C LEU A 81 0.55 9.59 6.29
N SER A 82 0.43 10.58 5.40
CA SER A 82 -0.51 11.69 5.57
C SER A 82 -1.96 11.25 5.47
N VAL A 83 -2.27 10.33 4.55
CA VAL A 83 -3.59 9.71 4.42
C VAL A 83 -3.95 8.92 5.69
N GLN A 84 -3.05 8.05 6.15
CA GLN A 84 -3.31 7.20 7.31
C GLN A 84 -3.45 7.99 8.60
N LYS A 85 -2.83 9.16 8.73
CA LYS A 85 -3.06 10.10 9.87
C LYS A 85 -4.48 10.68 9.92
N CYS A 86 -5.24 10.57 8.83
CA CYS A 86 -6.67 10.95 8.79
C CYS A 86 -7.60 9.81 9.15
N MET A 87 -7.07 8.60 9.36
CA MET A 87 -7.83 7.39 9.64
C MET A 87 -7.79 7.02 11.13
N THR A 88 -8.75 6.19 11.53
CA THR A 88 -8.85 5.60 12.85
C THR A 88 -8.72 4.08 12.78
N ASP A 89 -8.60 3.40 13.91
CA ASP A 89 -8.58 1.94 14.00
C ASP A 89 -9.88 1.28 13.54
N HIS A 90 -10.98 2.04 13.45
CA HIS A 90 -12.28 1.58 12.96
C HIS A 90 -12.36 1.53 11.43
N ASP A 91 -11.54 2.28 10.73
CA ASP A 91 -11.58 2.45 9.27
C ASP A 91 -10.94 1.27 8.51
N ILE A 92 -11.22 1.17 7.22
CA ILE A 92 -10.67 0.14 6.33
C ILE A 92 -9.80 0.81 5.28
N LEU A 93 -8.57 0.32 5.16
CA LEU A 93 -7.62 0.77 4.16
C LEU A 93 -7.46 -0.27 3.06
N VAL A 94 -7.57 0.17 1.82
CA VAL A 94 -7.37 -0.66 0.62
C VAL A 94 -6.15 -0.14 -0.14
N PHE A 95 -5.31 -1.03 -0.65
CA PHE A 95 -4.18 -0.67 -1.52
C PHE A 95 -4.34 -1.28 -2.90
N ASP A 96 -3.88 -0.55 -3.92
CA ASP A 96 -3.75 -1.06 -5.28
C ASP A 96 -2.58 -0.37 -5.98
N GLY A 97 -1.82 -1.13 -6.74
CA GLY A 97 -0.69 -0.61 -7.49
C GLY A 97 0.61 -1.39 -7.26
N GLY A 98 1.66 -0.98 -7.92
CA GLY A 98 3.02 -1.49 -7.77
C GLY A 98 3.74 -0.83 -6.59
N ASN A 99 4.58 0.19 -6.89
CA ASN A 99 5.30 0.95 -5.86
C ASN A 99 4.37 1.57 -4.81
N THR A 100 3.20 2.08 -5.22
CA THR A 100 2.17 2.65 -4.32
C THR A 100 1.77 1.69 -3.23
N HIS A 101 1.51 0.43 -3.57
CA HIS A 101 1.17 -0.64 -2.62
C HIS A 101 2.29 -0.80 -1.58
N PHE A 102 3.52 -1.02 -2.02
CA PHE A 102 4.64 -1.27 -1.11
C PHE A 102 4.97 -0.07 -0.21
N TRP A 103 4.87 1.16 -0.73
CA TRP A 103 5.01 2.36 0.09
C TRP A 103 3.88 2.48 1.13
N SER A 104 2.68 2.05 0.77
CA SER A 104 1.53 2.03 1.69
C SER A 104 1.69 0.99 2.80
N GLU A 105 2.25 -0.19 2.50
CA GLU A 105 2.60 -1.20 3.52
C GLU A 105 3.67 -0.68 4.49
N ILE A 106 4.70 0.00 3.99
CA ILE A 106 5.71 0.64 4.84
C ILE A 106 5.05 1.66 5.77
N ALA A 107 4.15 2.50 5.25
CA ALA A 107 3.40 3.46 6.05
C ALA A 107 2.55 2.80 7.13
N VAL A 108 1.84 1.69 6.83
CA VAL A 108 1.09 0.92 7.83
C VAL A 108 1.98 0.45 8.97
N ASN A 109 3.16 -0.08 8.66
CA ASN A 109 4.09 -0.53 9.68
C ASN A 109 4.61 0.61 10.57
N ILE A 110 4.87 1.78 9.99
CA ILE A 110 5.25 2.98 10.72
C ILE A 110 4.10 3.44 11.63
N MET A 111 2.89 3.56 11.09
CA MET A 111 1.70 4.01 11.82
C MET A 111 1.33 3.05 12.95
N ALA A 112 1.39 1.74 12.72
CA ALA A 112 1.17 0.73 13.76
C ALA A 112 2.19 0.84 14.91
N SER A 113 3.43 1.18 14.61
CA SER A 113 4.46 1.43 15.64
C SER A 113 4.19 2.71 16.44
N ASN A 114 3.40 3.63 15.89
CA ASN A 114 2.97 4.87 16.53
C ASN A 114 1.56 4.76 17.16
N GLY A 115 1.00 3.55 17.22
CA GLY A 115 -0.25 3.28 17.93
C GLY A 115 -1.52 3.23 17.04
N LEU A 116 -1.42 3.46 15.74
CA LEU A 116 -2.56 3.26 14.82
C LEU A 116 -2.56 1.82 14.31
N ALA A 117 -3.49 1.00 14.79
CA ALA A 117 -3.73 -0.35 14.27
C ALA A 117 -5.08 -0.37 13.54
N LEU A 118 -5.04 -0.28 12.21
CA LEU A 118 -6.25 -0.34 11.39
C LEU A 118 -6.98 -1.68 11.57
N SER A 119 -8.31 -1.64 11.63
CA SER A 119 -9.14 -2.82 11.85
C SER A 119 -9.05 -3.82 10.69
N GLN A 120 -8.86 -3.31 9.49
CA GLN A 120 -8.77 -4.13 8.28
C GLN A 120 -7.96 -3.44 7.20
N ILE A 121 -7.12 -4.24 6.55
CA ILE A 121 -6.34 -3.85 5.38
C ILE A 121 -6.64 -4.85 4.27
N MET A 122 -6.88 -4.35 3.05
CA MET A 122 -7.18 -5.16 1.87
C MET A 122 -6.22 -4.81 0.73
N HIS A 123 -5.71 -5.82 0.06
CA HIS A 123 -4.81 -5.66 -1.11
C HIS A 123 -4.86 -6.92 -1.99
N PRO A 124 -4.35 -6.87 -3.24
CA PRO A 124 -4.42 -7.99 -4.19
C PRO A 124 -3.67 -9.27 -3.76
N GLY A 125 -2.91 -9.22 -2.68
CA GLY A 125 -2.13 -10.36 -2.20
C GLY A 125 -1.01 -10.77 -3.15
N SER A 126 -0.63 -12.04 -3.11
CA SER A 126 0.48 -12.60 -3.91
C SER A 126 0.22 -12.62 -5.41
N TYR A 127 -1.03 -12.52 -5.85
CA TYR A 127 -1.34 -12.38 -7.29
C TYR A 127 -0.98 -11.01 -7.84
N SER A 128 -0.84 -10.00 -7.01
CA SER A 128 -0.44 -8.62 -7.37
C SER A 128 -1.21 -8.03 -8.56
N MET A 129 -2.49 -8.40 -8.71
CA MET A 129 -3.33 -7.92 -9.80
C MET A 129 -3.66 -6.46 -9.62
N LEU A 130 -3.37 -5.63 -10.63
CA LEU A 130 -3.73 -4.22 -10.64
C LEU A 130 -5.20 -4.01 -11.03
N GLY A 131 -5.82 -2.96 -10.49
CA GLY A 131 -7.18 -2.55 -10.84
C GLY A 131 -8.28 -3.17 -9.98
N VAL A 132 -7.95 -4.00 -8.99
CA VAL A 132 -8.93 -4.62 -8.09
C VAL A 132 -9.33 -3.73 -6.92
N GLY A 133 -8.56 -2.68 -6.64
CA GLY A 133 -8.73 -1.83 -5.46
C GLY A 133 -10.10 -1.19 -5.36
N VAL A 134 -10.66 -0.69 -6.47
CA VAL A 134 -12.01 -0.10 -6.47
C VAL A 134 -13.05 -1.13 -6.12
N SER A 135 -12.99 -2.34 -6.69
CA SER A 135 -13.92 -3.43 -6.38
C SER A 135 -13.83 -3.87 -4.92
N PHE A 136 -12.63 -3.89 -4.34
CA PHE A 136 -12.43 -4.19 -2.92
C PHE A 136 -13.03 -3.09 -2.03
N ALA A 137 -12.80 -1.81 -2.37
CA ALA A 137 -13.36 -0.68 -1.63
C ALA A 137 -14.89 -0.67 -1.67
N LEU A 138 -15.49 -0.93 -2.83
CA LEU A 138 -16.94 -1.06 -3.00
C LEU A 138 -17.51 -2.19 -2.11
N SER A 139 -16.90 -3.36 -2.16
CA SER A 139 -17.29 -4.51 -1.37
C SER A 139 -17.16 -4.24 0.13
N ALA A 140 -16.04 -3.63 0.53
CA ALA A 140 -15.80 -3.24 1.92
C ALA A 140 -16.87 -2.25 2.42
N LYS A 141 -17.21 -1.22 1.62
CA LYS A 141 -18.22 -0.22 2.00
C LYS A 141 -19.62 -0.80 2.06
N ARG A 142 -19.96 -1.70 1.14
CA ARG A 142 -21.27 -2.36 1.14
C ARG A 142 -21.51 -3.21 2.39
N LEU A 143 -20.45 -3.87 2.87
CA LEU A 143 -20.50 -4.71 4.07
C LEU A 143 -20.32 -3.94 5.38
N ASN A 144 -19.70 -2.74 5.33
CA ASN A 144 -19.36 -1.93 6.50
C ASN A 144 -19.82 -0.48 6.27
N LYS A 145 -21.14 -0.26 6.35
CA LYS A 145 -21.76 1.03 6.00
C LYS A 145 -21.33 2.18 6.93
N ASP A 146 -21.00 1.87 8.16
CA ASP A 146 -20.60 2.78 9.23
C ASP A 146 -19.10 3.16 9.20
N LYS A 147 -18.29 2.36 8.47
CA LYS A 147 -16.83 2.60 8.40
C LYS A 147 -16.45 3.52 7.26
N THR A 148 -15.39 4.28 7.46
CA THR A 148 -14.70 4.97 6.37
C THR A 148 -13.86 3.97 5.59
N ILE A 149 -14.00 3.98 4.27
CA ILE A 149 -13.20 3.17 3.37
C ILE A 149 -12.32 4.09 2.54
N VAL A 150 -11.01 3.92 2.66
CA VAL A 150 -10.01 4.66 1.91
C VAL A 150 -9.24 3.71 1.01
N LEU A 151 -9.22 3.97 -0.28
CA LEU A 151 -8.37 3.28 -1.25
C LEU A 151 -7.19 4.19 -1.61
N ILE A 152 -5.96 3.70 -1.45
CA ILE A 152 -4.77 4.31 -2.04
C ILE A 152 -4.41 3.51 -3.29
N SER A 153 -4.49 4.13 -4.45
CA SER A 153 -4.25 3.48 -5.75
C SER A 153 -3.23 4.26 -6.57
N GLY A 154 -2.31 3.55 -7.20
CA GLY A 154 -1.52 4.13 -8.28
C GLY A 154 -2.40 4.52 -9.47
N ASP A 155 -2.00 5.55 -10.22
CA ASP A 155 -2.71 6.02 -11.40
C ASP A 155 -2.92 4.92 -12.44
N GLY A 156 -1.91 4.10 -12.72
CA GLY A 156 -2.01 2.97 -13.63
C GLY A 156 -2.91 1.85 -13.12
N ALA A 157 -2.93 1.58 -11.81
CA ALA A 157 -3.82 0.61 -11.21
C ALA A 157 -5.27 1.09 -11.31
N PHE A 158 -5.52 2.36 -11.00
CA PHE A 158 -6.85 2.95 -11.15
C PHE A 158 -7.34 2.90 -12.60
N LEU A 159 -6.49 3.21 -13.58
CA LEU A 159 -6.86 3.10 -15.00
C LEU A 159 -7.24 1.69 -15.43
N SER A 160 -6.72 0.67 -14.77
CA SER A 160 -7.00 -0.73 -15.11
C SER A 160 -8.39 -1.20 -14.67
N GLY A 161 -8.96 -0.64 -13.59
CA GLY A 161 -10.25 -1.09 -13.05
C GLY A 161 -11.15 0.02 -12.50
N GLY A 162 -10.73 1.28 -12.62
CA GLY A 162 -11.34 2.43 -11.96
C GLY A 162 -12.76 2.77 -12.43
N LEU A 163 -13.16 2.37 -13.65
CA LEU A 163 -14.51 2.63 -14.14
C LEU A 163 -15.61 1.94 -13.32
N SER A 164 -15.27 0.89 -12.57
CA SER A 164 -16.19 0.26 -11.61
C SER A 164 -16.65 1.21 -10.50
N ILE A 165 -16.04 2.42 -10.37
CA ILE A 165 -16.48 3.47 -9.48
C ILE A 165 -17.92 3.94 -9.76
N GLU A 166 -18.42 3.75 -10.97
CA GLU A 166 -19.81 4.02 -11.33
C GLU A 166 -20.80 3.40 -10.34
N THR A 167 -20.51 2.18 -9.90
CA THR A 167 -21.32 1.48 -8.88
C THR A 167 -21.37 2.24 -7.55
N ALA A 168 -20.31 2.96 -7.16
CA ALA A 168 -20.34 3.79 -5.96
C ALA A 168 -21.33 4.95 -6.09
N PHE A 169 -21.44 5.53 -7.28
CA PHE A 169 -22.40 6.59 -7.55
C PHE A 169 -23.84 6.04 -7.61
N GLN A 170 -24.04 4.93 -8.30
CA GLN A 170 -25.34 4.29 -8.44
C GLN A 170 -25.93 3.86 -7.07
N GLU A 171 -25.07 3.27 -6.21
CA GLU A 171 -25.49 2.75 -4.90
C GLU A 171 -25.27 3.74 -3.74
N ASN A 172 -24.81 4.96 -4.00
CA ASN A 172 -24.49 5.97 -2.99
C ASN A 172 -23.52 5.43 -1.91
N LEU A 173 -22.42 4.83 -2.35
CA LEU A 173 -21.39 4.30 -1.47
C LEU A 173 -20.25 5.33 -1.31
N PRO A 174 -20.19 6.08 -0.20
CA PRO A 174 -19.13 7.07 0.02
C PRO A 174 -17.82 6.36 0.34
N ILE A 175 -17.00 6.13 -0.69
CA ILE A 175 -15.62 5.67 -0.60
C ILE A 175 -14.68 6.79 -1.01
N VAL A 176 -13.52 6.88 -0.39
CA VAL A 176 -12.50 7.88 -0.71
C VAL A 176 -11.36 7.20 -1.46
N ILE A 177 -11.10 7.66 -2.66
CA ILE A 177 -10.00 7.16 -3.51
C ILE A 177 -8.89 8.21 -3.56
N ILE A 178 -7.72 7.81 -3.13
CA ILE A 178 -6.49 8.59 -3.18
C ILE A 178 -5.68 8.08 -4.37
N ILE A 179 -5.45 8.91 -5.36
CA ILE A 179 -4.64 8.57 -6.52
C ILE A 179 -3.21 9.06 -6.29
N ASP A 180 -2.29 8.11 -6.20
CA ASP A 180 -0.84 8.36 -6.27
C ASP A 180 -0.48 8.57 -7.75
N ASN A 181 -0.56 9.84 -8.20
CA ASN A 181 -0.44 10.23 -9.59
C ASN A 181 0.99 10.67 -9.89
N ASN A 182 1.82 9.72 -10.23
CA ASN A 182 3.20 9.94 -10.67
C ASN A 182 3.34 10.07 -12.19
N GLY A 183 2.26 9.82 -12.96
CA GLY A 183 2.19 9.98 -14.41
C GLY A 183 2.57 8.73 -15.19
N GLY A 184 2.48 7.53 -14.58
CA GLY A 184 2.82 6.32 -15.32
C GLY A 184 2.92 5.02 -14.52
N LEU A 185 3.30 3.96 -15.22
CA LEU A 185 3.62 2.66 -14.65
C LEU A 185 5.04 2.65 -14.06
N ASP A 186 5.25 3.47 -13.05
CA ASP A 186 6.56 3.81 -12.50
C ASP A 186 7.39 2.59 -12.04
N CYS A 187 6.76 1.57 -11.49
CA CYS A 187 7.43 0.33 -11.13
C CYS A 187 8.04 -0.37 -12.36
N ILE A 188 7.40 -0.25 -13.51
CA ILE A 188 7.87 -0.86 -14.76
C ILE A 188 8.91 0.02 -15.44
N SER A 189 8.69 1.35 -15.53
CA SER A 189 9.66 2.27 -16.12
C SER A 189 11.02 2.18 -15.41
N GLN A 190 11.03 2.18 -14.09
CA GLN A 190 12.26 2.06 -13.31
C GLN A 190 12.96 0.70 -13.47
N GLN A 191 12.22 -0.38 -13.72
CA GLN A 191 12.83 -1.67 -14.07
C GLN A 191 13.43 -1.64 -15.48
N GLN A 192 12.74 -1.04 -16.46
CA GLN A 192 13.26 -0.88 -17.82
C GLN A 192 14.52 -0.02 -17.84
N GLU A 193 14.52 1.13 -17.15
CA GLU A 193 15.69 2.02 -17.02
C GLU A 193 16.93 1.32 -16.45
N ARG A 194 16.73 0.33 -15.57
CA ARG A 194 17.82 -0.50 -15.04
C ARG A 194 18.29 -1.57 -16.02
N LEU A 195 17.38 -2.14 -16.80
CA LEU A 195 17.68 -3.20 -17.76
C LEU A 195 18.31 -2.65 -19.06
N PHE A 196 17.88 -1.48 -19.50
CA PHE A 196 18.40 -0.86 -20.71
C PHE A 196 19.65 -0.04 -20.39
N LYS A 197 20.74 -0.31 -21.12
CA LYS A 197 22.04 0.33 -20.89
C LYS A 197 22.05 1.85 -21.05
N ASP A 198 21.11 2.37 -21.84
CA ASP A 198 20.91 3.82 -22.07
C ASP A 198 19.95 4.46 -21.07
N GLY A 199 19.40 3.67 -20.11
CA GLY A 199 18.44 4.15 -19.13
C GLY A 199 17.07 4.50 -19.70
N SER A 200 16.74 4.00 -20.90
CA SER A 200 15.46 4.26 -21.54
C SER A 200 14.33 3.40 -20.98
N HIS A 201 13.10 3.87 -21.15
CA HIS A 201 11.87 3.10 -20.94
C HIS A 201 10.85 3.44 -22.03
N PHE A 202 9.83 2.62 -22.22
CA PHE A 202 8.80 2.82 -23.22
C PHE A 202 7.44 2.28 -22.78
N ALA A 203 6.37 2.89 -23.31
CA ALA A 203 4.98 2.50 -23.09
C ALA A 203 4.53 2.51 -21.62
N THR A 204 5.19 3.29 -20.77
CA THR A 204 4.91 3.36 -19.33
C THR A 204 4.40 4.72 -18.87
N ASP A 205 4.59 5.77 -19.68
CA ASP A 205 4.19 7.12 -19.33
C ASP A 205 2.74 7.40 -19.69
N PHE A 206 2.05 8.13 -18.82
CA PHE A 206 0.70 8.62 -19.05
C PHE A 206 0.69 10.12 -19.29
N ARG A 207 -0.33 10.57 -20.01
CA ARG A 207 -0.66 11.99 -20.05
C ARG A 207 -1.16 12.44 -18.68
N ASP A 208 -1.13 13.74 -18.43
CA ASP A 208 -1.73 14.30 -17.22
C ASP A 208 -3.24 14.08 -17.22
N ILE A 209 -3.70 13.19 -16.34
CA ILE A 209 -5.10 12.80 -16.21
C ILE A 209 -5.70 13.48 -15.00
N PRO A 210 -6.77 14.27 -15.18
CA PRO A 210 -7.47 14.94 -14.08
C PRO A 210 -8.44 13.96 -13.39
N PHE A 211 -7.95 12.96 -12.68
CA PHE A 211 -8.79 11.95 -12.02
C PHE A 211 -9.86 12.57 -11.10
N HIS A 212 -9.53 13.63 -10.37
CA HIS A 212 -10.49 14.37 -9.55
C HIS A 212 -11.67 14.91 -10.36
N GLY A 213 -11.41 15.45 -11.56
CA GLY A 213 -12.44 15.96 -12.45
C GLY A 213 -13.40 14.88 -12.98
N MET A 214 -12.95 13.62 -13.06
CA MET A 214 -13.86 12.51 -13.39
C MET A 214 -14.94 12.34 -12.31
N PHE A 215 -14.56 12.40 -11.03
CA PHE A 215 -15.51 12.29 -9.92
C PHE A 215 -16.45 13.48 -9.84
N GLU A 216 -15.95 14.71 -10.05
CA GLU A 216 -16.78 15.93 -10.13
C GLU A 216 -17.80 15.81 -11.24
N GLY A 217 -17.39 15.36 -12.43
CA GLY A 217 -18.26 15.14 -13.58
C GLY A 217 -19.37 14.11 -13.34
N MET A 218 -19.15 13.18 -12.41
CA MET A 218 -20.14 12.17 -11.97
C MET A 218 -20.96 12.63 -10.75
N GLY A 219 -20.77 13.85 -10.25
CA GLY A 219 -21.49 14.40 -9.09
C GLY A 219 -20.87 14.08 -7.73
N GLY A 220 -19.68 13.50 -7.71
CA GLY A 220 -18.89 13.23 -6.51
C GLY A 220 -18.07 14.40 -6.02
N TYR A 221 -17.12 14.09 -5.15
CA TYR A 221 -16.11 15.04 -4.68
C TYR A 221 -14.79 14.82 -5.41
N GLY A 222 -14.19 15.86 -5.92
CA GLY A 222 -12.88 15.81 -6.57
C GLY A 222 -11.95 16.89 -6.02
N GLU A 223 -10.67 16.55 -5.76
CA GLU A 223 -9.67 17.54 -5.35
C GLU A 223 -8.29 17.19 -5.90
N LEU A 224 -7.57 18.19 -6.40
CA LEU A 224 -6.18 18.08 -6.84
C LEU A 224 -5.25 18.58 -5.73
N VAL A 225 -4.28 17.76 -5.36
CA VAL A 225 -3.24 18.09 -4.38
C VAL A 225 -1.86 18.07 -5.05
N THR A 226 -1.12 19.18 -4.90
CA THR A 226 0.24 19.35 -5.43
C THR A 226 1.27 19.64 -4.34
N HIS A 227 0.82 19.98 -3.12
CA HIS A 227 1.66 20.25 -1.96
C HIS A 227 1.38 19.28 -0.83
N LYS A 228 2.43 18.80 -0.17
CA LYS A 228 2.33 17.80 0.91
C LYS A 228 1.49 18.26 2.10
N ASP A 229 1.56 19.54 2.43
CA ASP A 229 0.87 20.11 3.59
C ASP A 229 -0.66 20.15 3.39
N ASP A 230 -1.13 20.07 2.15
CA ASP A 230 -2.55 20.07 1.80
C ASP A 230 -3.20 18.69 1.88
N ILE A 231 -2.41 17.59 1.92
CA ILE A 231 -2.92 16.21 1.82
C ILE A 231 -3.97 15.92 2.89
N GLN A 232 -3.63 16.14 4.16
CA GLN A 232 -4.55 15.81 5.26
C GLN A 232 -5.86 16.61 5.20
N GLY A 233 -5.77 17.90 4.83
CA GLY A 233 -6.93 18.74 4.64
C GLY A 233 -7.84 18.22 3.53
N ALA A 234 -7.29 17.85 2.38
CA ALA A 234 -8.02 17.31 1.24
C ALA A 234 -8.67 15.96 1.56
N VAL A 235 -7.95 15.06 2.24
CA VAL A 235 -8.48 13.76 2.65
C VAL A 235 -9.66 13.92 3.61
N ARG A 236 -9.57 14.82 4.58
CA ARG A 236 -10.68 15.10 5.53
C ARG A 236 -11.89 15.64 4.78
N ARG A 237 -11.71 16.63 3.89
CA ARG A 237 -12.81 17.17 3.07
C ARG A 237 -13.46 16.09 2.21
N ALA A 238 -12.66 15.19 1.65
CA ALA A 238 -13.16 14.05 0.87
C ALA A 238 -14.03 13.12 1.74
N ILE A 239 -13.57 12.78 2.95
CA ILE A 239 -14.34 11.97 3.91
C ILE A 239 -15.62 12.69 4.32
N ASP A 240 -15.54 13.96 4.71
CA ASP A 240 -16.65 14.77 5.19
C ASP A 240 -17.69 15.06 4.09
N SER A 241 -17.32 14.96 2.82
CA SER A 241 -18.24 15.15 1.70
C SER A 241 -19.40 14.15 1.70
N GLY A 242 -19.22 12.97 2.31
CA GLY A 242 -20.21 11.89 2.30
C GLY A 242 -20.54 11.36 0.90
N LYS A 243 -19.70 11.62 -0.08
CA LYS A 243 -19.86 11.23 -1.49
C LYS A 243 -18.75 10.27 -1.92
N PRO A 244 -18.92 9.53 -3.04
CA PRO A 244 -17.77 8.96 -3.72
C PRO A 244 -16.77 10.09 -4.05
N ALA A 245 -15.53 9.95 -3.59
CA ALA A 245 -14.55 11.03 -3.58
C ALA A 245 -13.21 10.60 -4.19
N CYS A 246 -12.54 11.55 -4.88
CA CYS A 246 -11.20 11.37 -5.40
C CYS A 246 -10.28 12.51 -4.96
N VAL A 247 -9.21 12.19 -4.26
CA VAL A 247 -8.08 13.10 -4.03
C VAL A 247 -6.95 12.68 -4.96
N ASN A 248 -6.73 13.47 -6.00
CA ASN A 248 -5.68 13.25 -7.00
C ASN A 248 -4.40 13.94 -6.54
N ILE A 249 -3.41 13.17 -6.08
CA ILE A 249 -2.17 13.70 -5.50
C ILE A 249 -1.02 13.55 -6.48
N LYS A 250 -0.40 14.67 -6.86
CA LYS A 250 0.77 14.67 -7.75
C LYS A 250 2.02 14.27 -6.98
N THR A 251 2.56 13.12 -7.34
CA THR A 251 3.73 12.54 -6.70
C THR A 251 4.93 12.46 -7.64
N LYS A 252 6.07 12.09 -7.10
CA LYS A 252 7.24 11.65 -7.85
C LYS A 252 7.30 10.12 -7.76
N GLY A 253 7.51 9.47 -8.89
CA GLY A 253 7.81 8.05 -8.92
C GLY A 253 9.07 7.73 -8.12
N VAL A 254 8.94 6.85 -7.14
CA VAL A 254 10.05 6.38 -6.30
C VAL A 254 9.95 4.88 -6.13
N ILE A 255 11.03 4.18 -6.51
CA ILE A 255 11.08 2.74 -6.33
C ILE A 255 11.04 2.40 -4.84
N SER A 256 10.15 1.49 -4.48
CA SER A 256 10.08 1.02 -3.08
C SER A 256 11.29 0.13 -2.76
N PRO A 257 11.74 0.09 -1.50
CA PRO A 257 12.84 -0.78 -1.08
C PRO A 257 12.58 -2.27 -1.39
N ILE A 258 11.32 -2.69 -1.35
CA ILE A 258 10.91 -4.07 -1.66
C ILE A 258 11.15 -4.38 -3.14
N VAL A 259 10.72 -3.50 -4.03
CA VAL A 259 10.92 -3.66 -5.49
C VAL A 259 12.41 -3.56 -5.82
N ALA A 260 13.15 -2.63 -5.22
CA ALA A 260 14.59 -2.50 -5.41
C ALA A 260 15.33 -3.80 -5.05
N ALA A 261 15.03 -4.37 -3.88
CA ALA A 261 15.67 -5.60 -3.41
C ALA A 261 15.38 -6.83 -4.28
N THR A 262 14.20 -6.89 -4.92
CA THR A 262 13.86 -7.99 -5.85
C THR A 262 14.54 -7.83 -7.20
N SER A 263 14.72 -6.60 -7.68
CA SER A 263 15.45 -6.31 -8.92
C SER A 263 16.92 -6.69 -8.81
N ASP A 264 17.62 -6.32 -7.73
CA ASP A 264 19.02 -6.63 -7.51
C ASP A 264 19.33 -8.15 -7.44
N LYS A 265 18.33 -8.97 -7.08
CA LYS A 265 18.47 -10.43 -7.11
C LYS A 265 18.36 -11.01 -8.51
N ARG A 266 17.56 -10.42 -9.39
CA ARG A 266 17.41 -10.86 -10.78
C ARG A 266 18.64 -10.58 -11.61
N ASP A 267 19.32 -9.45 -11.39
CA ASP A 267 20.57 -9.10 -12.07
C ASP A 267 21.71 -10.08 -11.80
N LYS A 268 21.61 -10.89 -10.74
CA LYS A 268 22.58 -11.97 -10.43
C LYS A 268 22.22 -13.32 -11.05
N LEU A 269 21.05 -13.44 -11.69
CA LEU A 269 20.55 -14.68 -12.31
C LEU A 269 20.56 -14.61 -13.85
N LEU A 270 20.84 -13.43 -14.44
CA LEU A 270 21.07 -13.18 -15.87
C LEU A 270 22.54 -12.91 -16.14
#